data_158b55ea4eb96994ff543f289d17599b
#
_entry.id   158b55ea4eb96994ff543f289d17599b
#
_cell.length_a   1.000
_cell.length_b   1.000
_cell.length_c   1.000
_cell.angle_alpha   90.00
_cell.angle_beta   90.00
_cell.angle_gamma   90.00
#
_symmetry.space_group_name_H-M   'P 1'
#
loop_
_entity.id
_entity.type
_entity.pdbx_description
1 polymer ?
#
loop_
_entity_poly.entity_id
_entity_poly.type
_entity_poly.pdbx_seq_one_letter_code
_entity_poly.pdbx_strand_id
1 'polypeptide(L)'
;MDYKHTPEGRAVQSKYGKILHASRPEPPHNHPRMPMSNRAKIFSPFAALRGYEDEIASEGRDHLKGNRIELSEEGKEVLNQKISQLRKGQEITIKYFTDGYYEDLTGVLDAVDAVSKELKIYTGFINDTGKELPTIIAFEDILEIGVNMT
;
A
#
# COMPACT_ATOMS: atom_id res chain seq x y z
N MET A 1 -6.13 1.22 -33.73
CA MET A 1 -5.76 -0.06 -34.43
C MET A 1 -7.02 -0.61 -35.09
N ASP A 2 -6.97 -0.82 -36.41
CA ASP A 2 -8.12 -1.34 -37.13
C ASP A 2 -8.05 -2.88 -37.13
N TYR A 3 -8.82 -3.52 -36.29
CA TYR A 3 -8.86 -4.98 -36.12
C TYR A 3 -9.47 -5.72 -37.31
N LYS A 4 -10.12 -5.02 -38.24
CA LYS A 4 -10.83 -5.63 -39.38
C LYS A 4 -9.87 -6.35 -40.34
N HIS A 5 -8.63 -5.92 -40.39
CA HIS A 5 -7.63 -6.44 -41.31
C HIS A 5 -6.69 -7.49 -40.68
N THR A 6 -6.85 -7.77 -39.38
CA THR A 6 -6.07 -8.84 -38.71
C THR A 6 -6.63 -10.23 -39.04
N PRO A 7 -5.82 -11.29 -38.93
CA PRO A 7 -6.30 -12.68 -39.11
C PRO A 7 -7.45 -13.03 -38.16
N GLU A 8 -7.35 -12.61 -36.90
CA GLU A 8 -8.39 -12.82 -35.88
C GLU A 8 -9.67 -12.03 -36.21
N GLY A 9 -9.53 -10.80 -36.66
CA GLY A 9 -10.67 -9.98 -37.09
C GLY A 9 -11.42 -10.59 -38.27
N ARG A 10 -10.70 -11.16 -39.23
CA ARG A 10 -11.31 -11.88 -40.36
C ARG A 10 -12.01 -13.15 -39.92
N ALA A 11 -11.44 -13.91 -38.98
CA ALA A 11 -12.09 -15.10 -38.43
C ALA A 11 -13.39 -14.74 -37.69
N VAL A 12 -13.38 -13.67 -36.88
CA VAL A 12 -14.59 -13.15 -36.23
C VAL A 12 -15.62 -12.66 -37.24
N GLN A 13 -15.21 -11.93 -38.27
CA GLN A 13 -16.10 -11.45 -39.32
C GLN A 13 -16.74 -12.63 -40.10
N SER A 14 -15.97 -13.67 -40.42
CA SER A 14 -16.48 -14.87 -41.09
C SER A 14 -17.51 -15.62 -40.23
N LYS A 15 -17.24 -15.77 -38.94
CA LYS A 15 -18.10 -16.52 -38.03
C LYS A 15 -19.33 -15.76 -37.55
N TYR A 16 -19.16 -14.48 -37.29
CA TYR A 16 -20.18 -13.67 -36.62
C TYR A 16 -20.66 -12.47 -37.44
N GLY A 17 -20.20 -12.28 -38.68
CA GLY A 17 -20.48 -11.11 -39.50
C GLY A 17 -21.99 -10.80 -39.66
N LYS A 18 -22.84 -11.83 -39.72
CA LYS A 18 -24.30 -11.65 -39.77
C LYS A 18 -24.89 -11.12 -38.45
N ILE A 19 -24.24 -11.36 -37.34
CA ILE A 19 -24.72 -10.99 -36.00
C ILE A 19 -24.13 -9.66 -35.55
N LEU A 20 -22.92 -9.32 -36.00
CA LEU A 20 -22.25 -8.07 -35.63
C LEU A 20 -23.02 -6.81 -35.94
N HIS A 21 -23.84 -6.85 -37.01
CA HIS A 21 -24.66 -5.74 -37.47
C HIS A 21 -26.16 -5.92 -37.19
N ALA A 22 -26.53 -7.04 -36.53
CA ALA A 22 -27.91 -7.28 -36.18
C ALA A 22 -28.39 -6.28 -35.12
N SER A 23 -29.51 -5.66 -35.35
CA SER A 23 -30.15 -4.83 -34.35
C SER A 23 -30.57 -5.69 -33.17
N ARG A 24 -30.49 -5.15 -31.98
CA ARG A 24 -30.94 -5.85 -30.77
C ARG A 24 -32.43 -6.17 -30.88
N PRO A 25 -32.85 -7.43 -30.71
CA PRO A 25 -34.27 -7.79 -30.78
C PRO A 25 -35.07 -7.00 -29.76
N GLU A 26 -36.30 -6.63 -30.15
CA GLU A 26 -37.22 -6.02 -29.20
C GLU A 26 -37.64 -7.02 -28.10
N PRO A 27 -37.72 -6.57 -26.86
CA PRO A 27 -38.16 -7.43 -25.79
C PRO A 27 -39.65 -7.76 -25.95
N PRO A 28 -40.09 -8.96 -25.55
CA PRO A 28 -41.50 -9.29 -25.57
C PRO A 28 -42.31 -8.37 -24.64
N HIS A 29 -43.58 -8.15 -24.95
CA HIS A 29 -44.44 -7.24 -24.17
C HIS A 29 -44.48 -7.53 -22.67
N ASN A 30 -44.34 -8.80 -22.28
CA ASN A 30 -44.33 -9.22 -20.89
C ASN A 30 -43.06 -8.87 -20.10
N HIS A 31 -41.98 -8.51 -20.83
CA HIS A 31 -40.67 -8.15 -20.23
C HIS A 31 -40.08 -6.92 -20.92
N PRO A 32 -40.64 -5.73 -20.66
CA PRO A 32 -40.11 -4.51 -21.24
C PRO A 32 -38.67 -4.25 -20.77
N ARG A 33 -37.89 -3.57 -21.60
CA ARG A 33 -36.51 -3.18 -21.21
C ARG A 33 -36.55 -2.26 -20.02
N MET A 34 -35.71 -2.55 -19.06
CA MET A 34 -35.53 -1.70 -17.89
C MET A 34 -34.96 -0.33 -18.34
N PRO A 35 -35.54 0.79 -17.93
CA PRO A 35 -35.04 2.12 -18.21
C PRO A 35 -33.63 2.30 -17.67
N MET A 36 -32.80 3.10 -18.33
CA MET A 36 -31.39 3.36 -17.91
C MET A 36 -31.31 3.90 -16.48
N SER A 37 -32.27 4.73 -16.06
CA SER A 37 -32.38 5.26 -14.71
C SER A 37 -32.56 4.15 -13.65
N ASN A 38 -33.32 3.12 -13.96
CA ASN A 38 -33.52 1.99 -13.04
C ASN A 38 -32.31 1.05 -13.03
N ARG A 39 -31.63 0.90 -14.18
CA ARG A 39 -30.37 0.13 -14.24
C ARG A 39 -29.27 0.82 -13.42
N ALA A 40 -29.17 2.14 -13.47
CA ALA A 40 -28.23 2.89 -12.65
C ALA A 40 -28.48 2.69 -11.14
N LYS A 41 -29.75 2.59 -10.73
CA LYS A 41 -30.11 2.35 -9.32
C LYS A 41 -29.71 0.97 -8.80
N ILE A 42 -29.59 -0.05 -9.66
CA ILE A 42 -29.14 -1.39 -9.24
C ILE A 42 -27.68 -1.35 -8.72
N PHE A 43 -26.87 -0.47 -9.30
CA PHE A 43 -25.46 -0.32 -8.89
C PHE A 43 -25.27 0.73 -7.78
N SER A 44 -26.31 1.51 -7.46
CA SER A 44 -26.26 2.52 -6.40
C SER A 44 -25.89 1.96 -5.02
N PRO A 45 -26.37 0.77 -4.58
CA PRO A 45 -25.97 0.18 -3.30
C PRO A 45 -24.46 -0.10 -3.20
N PHE A 46 -23.81 -0.44 -4.32
CA PHE A 46 -22.36 -0.67 -4.35
C PHE A 46 -21.56 0.64 -4.21
N ALA A 47 -22.09 1.75 -4.72
CA ALA A 47 -21.51 3.07 -4.52
C ALA A 47 -21.75 3.62 -3.10
N ALA A 48 -22.73 3.09 -2.36
CA ALA A 48 -23.02 3.50 -0.99
C ALA A 48 -22.10 2.87 0.05
N LEU A 49 -21.33 1.85 -0.31
CA LEU A 49 -20.31 1.22 0.53
C LEU A 49 -19.03 2.08 0.55
N ARG A 50 -19.15 3.36 0.93
CA ARG A 50 -17.97 4.19 1.20
C ARG A 50 -17.20 3.56 2.36
N GLY A 51 -15.91 3.31 2.13
CA GLY A 51 -15.06 2.65 3.10
C GLY A 51 -14.93 1.13 2.93
N TYR A 52 -15.74 0.49 2.07
CA TYR A 52 -15.63 -0.95 1.85
C TYR A 52 -14.29 -1.34 1.17
N GLU A 53 -13.78 -0.50 0.28
CA GLU A 53 -12.46 -0.71 -0.32
C GLU A 53 -11.35 -0.55 0.73
N ASP A 54 -11.50 0.39 1.66
CA ASP A 54 -10.58 0.59 2.76
C ASP A 54 -10.62 -0.57 3.75
N GLU A 55 -11.81 -1.12 4.02
CA GLU A 55 -11.99 -2.29 4.88
C GLU A 55 -11.38 -3.55 4.25
N ILE A 56 -11.61 -3.81 2.95
CA ILE A 56 -10.95 -4.91 2.25
C ILE A 56 -9.42 -4.73 2.23
N ALA A 57 -8.94 -3.52 2.02
CA ALA A 57 -7.51 -3.24 2.05
C ALA A 57 -6.93 -3.41 3.46
N SER A 58 -7.68 -3.09 4.50
CA SER A 58 -7.32 -3.31 5.90
C SER A 58 -7.24 -4.80 6.23
N GLU A 59 -8.29 -5.55 5.92
CA GLU A 59 -8.34 -7.02 6.08
C GLU A 59 -7.21 -7.68 5.29
N GLY A 60 -6.96 -7.25 4.04
CA GLY A 60 -5.86 -7.76 3.23
C GLY A 60 -4.49 -7.49 3.87
N ARG A 61 -4.31 -6.35 4.51
CA ARG A 61 -3.10 -6.04 5.27
C ARG A 61 -2.98 -6.93 6.51
N ASP A 62 -4.05 -7.13 7.25
CA ASP A 62 -4.04 -7.96 8.47
C ASP A 62 -3.64 -9.41 8.18
N HIS A 63 -4.00 -9.95 7.02
CA HIS A 63 -3.54 -11.26 6.58
C HIS A 63 -2.05 -11.33 6.22
N LEU A 64 -1.43 -10.20 5.94
CA LEU A 64 0.00 -10.10 5.62
C LEU A 64 0.87 -9.82 6.85
N LYS A 65 0.27 -9.62 8.02
CA LYS A 65 1.01 -9.42 9.27
C LYS A 65 1.90 -10.63 9.56
N GLY A 66 3.17 -10.36 9.76
CA GLY A 66 4.18 -11.35 10.11
C GLY A 66 4.63 -11.21 11.56
N ASN A 67 5.38 -12.19 12.00
CA ASN A 67 6.06 -12.10 13.28
C ASN A 67 7.36 -11.30 13.12
N ARG A 68 7.75 -10.60 14.19
CA ARG A 68 9.04 -9.93 14.26
C ARG A 68 10.17 -10.97 14.08
N ILE A 69 11.13 -10.65 13.24
CA ILE A 69 12.32 -11.46 13.02
C ILE A 69 13.27 -11.24 14.20
N GLU A 70 13.61 -12.30 14.92
CA GLU A 70 14.64 -12.23 15.93
C GLU A 70 16.01 -12.25 15.25
N LEU A 71 16.79 -11.19 15.47
CA LEU A 71 18.15 -11.12 14.98
C LEU A 71 19.04 -12.13 15.73
N SER A 72 19.95 -12.77 15.00
CA SER A 72 21.01 -13.57 15.61
C SER A 72 21.90 -12.69 16.49
N GLU A 73 22.66 -13.30 17.40
CA GLU A 73 23.58 -12.56 18.28
C GLU A 73 24.60 -11.73 17.47
N GLU A 74 25.10 -12.28 16.35
CA GLU A 74 25.97 -11.56 15.43
C GLU A 74 25.26 -10.36 14.80
N GLY A 75 23.99 -10.52 14.41
CA GLY A 75 23.17 -9.43 13.88
C GLY A 75 22.94 -8.32 14.90
N LYS A 76 22.70 -8.68 16.17
CA LYS A 76 22.58 -7.72 17.27
C LYS A 76 23.87 -6.96 17.52
N GLU A 77 25.04 -7.64 17.45
CA GLU A 77 26.34 -6.98 17.58
C GLU A 77 26.59 -5.98 16.46
N VAL A 78 26.32 -6.36 15.21
CA VAL A 78 26.46 -5.45 14.06
C VAL A 78 25.54 -4.24 14.22
N LEU A 79 24.29 -4.46 14.65
CA LEU A 79 23.35 -3.38 14.90
C LEU A 79 23.83 -2.45 16.01
N ASN A 80 24.31 -2.99 17.12
CA ASN A 80 24.87 -2.21 18.24
C ASN A 80 26.09 -1.39 17.81
N GLN A 81 26.98 -1.96 16.99
CA GLN A 81 28.12 -1.22 16.43
C GLN A 81 27.66 -0.04 15.57
N LYS A 82 26.66 -0.27 14.69
CA LYS A 82 26.09 0.80 13.88
C LYS A 82 25.47 1.89 14.76
N ILE A 83 24.64 1.51 15.75
CA ILE A 83 24.00 2.45 16.68
C ILE A 83 25.05 3.31 17.43
N SER A 84 26.15 2.70 17.87
CA SER A 84 27.20 3.40 18.61
C SER A 84 27.98 4.43 17.75
N GLN A 85 27.95 4.28 16.43
CA GLN A 85 28.59 5.18 15.47
C GLN A 85 27.68 6.33 15.03
N LEU A 86 26.37 6.25 15.32
CA LEU A 86 25.41 7.28 14.94
C LEU A 86 25.70 8.59 15.67
N ARG A 87 25.47 9.70 14.96
CA ARG A 87 25.64 11.05 15.52
C ARG A 87 24.35 11.85 15.37
N LYS A 88 24.06 12.65 16.40
CA LYS A 88 22.93 13.60 16.34
C LYS A 88 23.03 14.49 15.10
N GLY A 89 21.90 14.67 14.41
CA GLY A 89 21.81 15.46 13.20
C GLY A 89 22.16 14.71 11.92
N GLN A 90 22.47 13.43 12.00
CA GLN A 90 22.78 12.59 10.85
C GLN A 90 21.48 12.09 10.21
N GLU A 91 21.41 12.09 8.88
CA GLU A 91 20.32 11.47 8.14
C GLU A 91 20.54 9.95 8.08
N ILE A 92 19.52 9.22 8.52
CA ILE A 92 19.56 7.77 8.59
C ILE A 92 18.29 7.18 8.01
N THR A 93 18.39 5.99 7.45
CA THR A 93 17.26 5.15 7.06
C THR A 93 17.23 3.92 7.93
N ILE A 94 16.11 3.67 8.57
CA ILE A 94 15.93 2.54 9.48
C ILE A 94 14.82 1.65 8.94
N LYS A 95 15.09 0.34 8.88
CA LYS A 95 14.08 -0.66 8.68
C LYS A 95 13.66 -1.21 10.03
N TYR A 96 12.40 -1.02 10.40
CA TYR A 96 11.89 -1.40 11.72
C TYR A 96 10.54 -2.10 11.63
N PHE A 97 10.21 -2.85 12.66
CA PHE A 97 8.97 -3.59 12.78
C PHE A 97 7.90 -2.75 13.47
N THR A 98 6.75 -2.60 12.85
CA THR A 98 5.59 -1.91 13.41
C THR A 98 4.30 -2.55 12.92
N ASP A 99 3.31 -2.72 13.79
CA ASP A 99 1.97 -3.25 13.48
C ASP A 99 1.93 -4.55 12.65
N GLY A 100 2.97 -5.38 12.76
CA GLY A 100 3.07 -6.64 12.03
C GLY A 100 3.83 -6.57 10.70
N TYR A 101 4.43 -5.43 10.37
CA TYR A 101 5.18 -5.22 9.13
C TYR A 101 6.55 -4.62 9.38
N TYR A 102 7.41 -4.72 8.37
CA TYR A 102 8.65 -3.98 8.31
C TYR A 102 8.46 -2.75 7.44
N GLU A 103 8.74 -1.58 8.00
CA GLU A 103 8.68 -0.30 7.31
C GLU A 103 10.06 0.36 7.27
N ASP A 104 10.31 1.10 6.21
CA ASP A 104 11.52 1.91 6.08
C ASP A 104 11.19 3.35 6.47
N LEU A 105 11.92 3.88 7.46
CA LEU A 105 11.81 5.25 7.93
C LEU A 105 13.11 6.00 7.63
N THR A 106 13.02 7.11 6.92
CA THR A 106 14.15 8.01 6.70
C THR A 106 13.92 9.31 7.46
N GLY A 107 14.94 9.76 8.17
CA GLY A 107 14.86 10.99 8.93
C GLY A 107 16.19 11.39 9.58
N VAL A 108 16.14 12.46 10.35
CA VAL A 108 17.31 13.02 11.03
C VAL A 108 17.35 12.55 12.48
N LEU A 109 18.44 11.93 12.87
CA LEU A 109 18.64 11.44 14.23
C LEU A 109 18.70 12.60 15.23
N ASP A 110 17.81 12.59 16.22
CA ASP A 110 17.85 13.54 17.34
C ASP A 110 18.66 12.99 18.52
N ALA A 111 18.35 11.78 18.94
CA ALA A 111 19.03 11.17 20.10
C ALA A 111 19.04 9.65 20.02
N VAL A 112 20.09 9.09 20.60
CA VAL A 112 20.21 7.65 20.92
C VAL A 112 20.10 7.52 22.43
N ASP A 113 19.03 6.90 22.93
CA ASP A 113 18.85 6.65 24.35
C ASP A 113 19.23 5.20 24.66
N ALA A 114 20.44 5.05 25.20
CA ALA A 114 20.99 3.73 25.57
C ALA A 114 20.31 3.14 26.81
N VAL A 115 19.68 3.97 27.66
CA VAL A 115 19.03 3.52 28.90
C VAL A 115 17.66 2.95 28.57
N SER A 116 16.86 3.70 27.81
CA SER A 116 15.54 3.26 27.32
C SER A 116 15.64 2.29 26.15
N LYS A 117 16.82 2.17 25.51
CA LYS A 117 17.06 1.42 24.26
C LYS A 117 16.17 1.90 23.12
N GLU A 118 16.15 3.19 22.89
CA GLU A 118 15.30 3.85 21.89
C GLU A 118 16.12 4.80 20.99
N LEU A 119 15.68 4.92 19.74
CA LEU A 119 16.11 5.97 18.82
C LEU A 119 15.01 7.00 18.68
N LYS A 120 15.40 8.29 18.66
CA LYS A 120 14.50 9.41 18.39
C LYS A 120 14.89 10.05 17.07
N ILE A 121 13.95 10.10 16.12
CA ILE A 121 14.19 10.51 14.74
C ILE A 121 13.14 11.53 14.34
N TYR A 122 13.59 12.63 13.76
CA TYR A 122 12.72 13.61 13.13
C TYR A 122 12.50 13.25 11.66
N THR A 123 11.24 13.11 11.26
CA THR A 123 10.82 12.74 9.90
C THR A 123 10.14 13.88 9.15
N GLY A 124 10.13 15.08 9.71
CA GLY A 124 9.37 16.21 9.18
C GLY A 124 7.88 16.18 9.51
N PHE A 125 7.44 15.23 10.35
CA PHE A 125 6.04 15.17 10.78
C PHE A 125 5.74 16.28 11.79
N ILE A 126 4.86 17.20 11.39
CA ILE A 126 4.45 18.35 12.22
C ILE A 126 3.04 18.05 12.77
N ASN A 127 2.87 18.20 14.08
CA ASN A 127 1.57 18.03 14.71
C ASN A 127 0.64 19.24 14.45
N ASP A 128 -0.63 19.13 14.87
CA ASP A 128 -1.66 20.18 14.71
C ASP A 128 -1.27 21.52 15.37
N THR A 129 -0.31 21.50 16.29
CA THR A 129 0.23 22.71 16.96
C THR A 129 1.45 23.32 16.26
N GLY A 130 1.83 22.78 15.10
CA GLY A 130 2.98 23.26 14.33
C GLY A 130 4.35 22.84 14.90
N LYS A 131 4.38 21.88 15.82
CA LYS A 131 5.61 21.35 16.40
C LYS A 131 5.97 20.01 15.77
N GLU A 132 7.22 19.88 15.35
CA GLU A 132 7.74 18.60 14.90
C GLU A 132 7.92 17.66 16.10
N LEU A 133 7.39 16.45 15.98
CA LEU A 133 7.54 15.39 16.99
C LEU A 133 8.51 14.34 16.48
N PRO A 134 9.44 13.88 17.33
CA PRO A 134 10.29 12.76 16.97
C PRO A 134 9.51 11.45 16.99
N THR A 135 9.75 10.62 16.00
CA THR A 135 9.34 9.21 16.03
C THR A 135 10.30 8.44 16.94
N ILE A 136 9.77 7.66 17.87
CA ILE A 136 10.54 6.87 18.83
C ILE A 136 10.48 5.41 18.38
N ILE A 137 11.64 4.79 18.20
CA ILE A 137 11.77 3.39 17.76
C ILE A 137 12.61 2.62 18.78
N ALA A 138 12.09 1.52 19.30
CA ALA A 138 12.81 0.63 20.19
C ALA A 138 13.91 -0.14 19.42
N PHE A 139 15.09 -0.35 20.04
CA PHE A 139 16.19 -1.08 19.40
C PHE A 139 15.80 -2.49 18.99
N GLU A 140 14.93 -3.13 19.76
CA GLU A 140 14.47 -4.49 19.48
C GLU A 140 13.61 -4.61 18.22
N ASP A 141 12.99 -3.52 17.78
CA ASP A 141 12.15 -3.48 16.58
C ASP A 141 12.97 -3.16 15.32
N ILE A 142 14.24 -2.76 15.49
CA ILE A 142 15.10 -2.39 14.37
C ILE A 142 15.69 -3.64 13.73
N LEU A 143 15.47 -3.80 12.44
CA LEU A 143 16.09 -4.86 11.64
C LEU A 143 17.41 -4.41 11.01
N GLU A 144 17.43 -3.20 10.48
CA GLU A 144 18.58 -2.66 9.75
C GLU A 144 18.69 -1.14 9.89
N ILE A 145 19.92 -0.63 9.88
CA ILE A 145 20.22 0.81 9.85
C ILE A 145 21.16 1.08 8.67
N GLY A 146 20.73 1.98 7.80
CA GLY A 146 21.51 2.59 6.73
C GLY A 146 21.87 4.04 7.09
N VAL A 147 23.07 4.44 6.80
CA VAL A 147 23.53 5.83 6.98
C VAL A 147 23.64 6.46 5.60
N ASN A 148 22.89 7.52 5.35
CA ASN A 148 23.04 8.31 4.14
C ASN A 148 24.28 9.20 4.27
N MET A 149 25.36 8.81 3.61
CA MET A 149 26.54 9.68 3.50
C MET A 149 26.21 10.80 2.48
N THR A 150 26.02 12.00 2.98
CA THR A 150 25.99 13.22 2.14
C THR A 150 27.41 13.71 1.93
#